data_edc52d1c64d41235436643a625da7602
#
_entry.id   edc52d1c64d41235436643a625da7602
#
_cell.length_a   1.000
_cell.length_b   1.000
_cell.length_c   1.000
_cell.angle_alpha   90.00
_cell.angle_beta   90.00
_cell.angle_gamma   90.00
#
_symmetry.space_group_name_H-M   'P 1'
#
loop_
_entity.id
_entity.type
_entity.pdbx_description
1 polymer ?
#
loop_
_entity_poly.entity_id
_entity_poly.type
_entity_poly.pdbx_seq_one_letter_code
_entity_poly.pdbx_strand_id
1 'polypeptide(L)'
;MAFEIVDGMTGTKHISSDDLAALNTATVGKADCVLKYGNDFALTMASANAATLGTGVGMVGGKRFWNQAPTSLTVQSGTQGQKRNDLVVARYSKTTEGIESIEPVVIKGTPTTGTAADPAVTTNDLKLWRIPINGITVGTPAKLFSPVTPLATLGDSVSPIKVRGWKVLESAKTSGLPGEANRNIYMGYEGTDSSWTFIPIRQAWCTVEEITFDSGGIKLLVNPTYESSNIQVTLLELKLGR
;
A
#
# COMPACT_ATOMS: atom_id res chain seq x y z
N MET A 1 -5.97 5.33 36.58
CA MET A 1 -6.50 4.03 36.13
C MET A 1 -5.33 3.05 36.10
N ALA A 2 -5.50 1.85 36.65
CA ALA A 2 -4.50 0.78 36.54
C ALA A 2 -4.62 0.10 35.16
N PHE A 3 -3.56 -0.54 34.71
CA PHE A 3 -3.62 -1.38 33.51
C PHE A 3 -4.54 -2.58 33.75
N GLU A 4 -5.38 -2.90 32.74
CA GLU A 4 -6.18 -4.10 32.70
C GLU A 4 -5.42 -5.22 32.01
N ILE A 5 -5.37 -6.41 32.60
CA ILE A 5 -4.84 -7.59 31.94
C ILE A 5 -5.92 -8.19 31.03
N VAL A 6 -5.66 -8.24 29.72
CA VAL A 6 -6.67 -8.71 28.73
C VAL A 6 -6.57 -10.24 28.53
N ASP A 7 -5.37 -10.79 28.43
CA ASP A 7 -5.14 -12.21 28.13
C ASP A 7 -4.91 -13.07 29.40
N GLY A 8 -5.07 -12.49 30.59
CA GLY A 8 -4.89 -13.16 31.88
C GLY A 8 -6.20 -13.63 32.48
N MET A 9 -6.12 -14.61 33.38
CA MET A 9 -7.28 -15.08 34.12
C MET A 9 -7.59 -14.14 35.30
N THR A 10 -8.69 -13.40 35.20
CA THR A 10 -9.12 -12.43 36.22
C THR A 10 -10.28 -12.96 37.11
N GLY A 11 -10.74 -14.19 36.86
CA GLY A 11 -11.91 -14.77 37.56
C GLY A 11 -13.26 -14.38 36.99
N THR A 12 -13.32 -13.48 36.02
CA THR A 12 -14.52 -13.03 35.31
C THR A 12 -14.34 -13.12 33.80
N LYS A 13 -15.39 -12.89 33.02
CA LYS A 13 -15.28 -12.79 31.56
C LYS A 13 -14.32 -11.64 31.22
N HIS A 14 -13.22 -11.94 30.52
CA HIS A 14 -12.10 -11.04 30.40
C HIS A 14 -11.74 -10.64 28.96
N ILE A 15 -12.33 -11.23 27.95
CA ILE A 15 -12.12 -10.81 26.57
C ILE A 15 -13.42 -10.27 26.00
N SER A 16 -13.44 -9.01 25.65
CA SER A 16 -14.55 -8.34 25.00
C SER A 16 -14.30 -8.12 23.52
N SER A 17 -15.35 -7.71 22.78
CA SER A 17 -15.19 -7.30 21.39
C SER A 17 -14.32 -6.03 21.25
N ASP A 18 -14.32 -5.18 22.28
CA ASP A 18 -13.52 -3.94 22.31
C ASP A 18 -12.03 -4.23 22.55
N ASP A 19 -11.70 -5.22 23.39
CA ASP A 19 -10.31 -5.69 23.57
C ASP A 19 -9.74 -6.23 22.28
N LEU A 20 -10.51 -7.07 21.57
CA LEU A 20 -10.13 -7.58 20.25
C LEU A 20 -10.02 -6.47 19.22
N ALA A 21 -10.89 -5.46 19.24
CA ALA A 21 -10.84 -4.32 18.35
C ALA A 21 -9.57 -3.48 18.58
N ALA A 22 -9.18 -3.27 19.85
CA ALA A 22 -7.95 -2.57 20.19
C ALA A 22 -6.71 -3.32 19.68
N LEU A 23 -6.64 -4.65 19.89
CA LEU A 23 -5.56 -5.49 19.38
C LEU A 23 -5.48 -5.45 17.85
N ASN A 24 -6.61 -5.61 17.17
CA ASN A 24 -6.67 -5.58 15.71
C ASN A 24 -6.19 -4.22 15.18
N THR A 25 -6.66 -3.12 15.77
CA THR A 25 -6.27 -1.76 15.37
C THR A 25 -4.76 -1.54 15.57
N ALA A 26 -4.22 -1.96 16.71
CA ALA A 26 -2.80 -1.83 17.01
C ALA A 26 -1.93 -2.68 16.06
N THR A 27 -2.39 -3.89 15.72
CA THR A 27 -1.66 -4.81 14.82
C THR A 27 -1.70 -4.35 13.36
N VAL A 28 -2.86 -3.90 12.88
CA VAL A 28 -3.05 -3.49 11.48
C VAL A 28 -2.65 -2.02 11.26
N GLY A 29 -2.67 -1.19 12.31
CA GLY A 29 -2.41 0.24 12.25
C GLY A 29 -3.59 1.07 11.71
N LYS A 30 -4.78 0.47 11.55
CA LYS A 30 -6.02 1.11 11.10
C LYS A 30 -7.22 0.48 11.79
N ALA A 31 -8.18 1.32 12.23
CA ALA A 31 -9.44 0.84 12.79
C ALA A 31 -10.44 0.43 11.68
N ASP A 32 -10.44 1.18 10.57
CA ASP A 32 -11.33 0.97 9.42
C ASP A 32 -10.50 0.64 8.19
N CYS A 33 -10.64 -0.58 7.68
CA CYS A 33 -9.92 -0.99 6.47
C CYS A 33 -10.49 -2.28 5.86
N VAL A 34 -10.14 -2.50 4.59
CA VAL A 34 -10.25 -3.80 3.93
C VAL A 34 -8.90 -4.48 4.01
N LEU A 35 -8.87 -5.75 4.38
CA LEU A 35 -7.67 -6.58 4.37
C LEU A 35 -7.54 -7.29 3.02
N LYS A 36 -6.33 -7.52 2.55
CA LYS A 36 -6.06 -8.25 1.31
C LYS A 36 -6.38 -9.73 1.49
N TYR A 37 -7.63 -10.15 1.20
CA TYR A 37 -8.11 -11.51 1.37
C TYR A 37 -9.33 -11.79 0.49
N GLY A 38 -9.39 -12.98 -0.11
CA GLY A 38 -10.48 -13.38 -0.99
C GLY A 38 -10.53 -12.52 -2.26
N ASN A 39 -11.71 -12.03 -2.62
CA ASN A 39 -11.90 -11.15 -3.77
C ASN A 39 -11.85 -9.65 -3.40
N ASP A 40 -11.34 -9.30 -2.20
CA ASP A 40 -11.27 -7.91 -1.73
C ASP A 40 -12.62 -7.17 -1.87
N PHE A 41 -13.74 -7.83 -1.57
CA PHE A 41 -15.10 -7.29 -1.76
C PHE A 41 -15.36 -6.76 -3.18
N ALA A 42 -14.88 -7.44 -4.23
CA ALA A 42 -15.16 -7.04 -5.60
C ALA A 42 -16.67 -6.89 -5.82
N LEU A 43 -17.08 -5.79 -6.46
CA LEU A 43 -18.49 -5.53 -6.76
C LEU A 43 -18.75 -5.69 -8.26
N THR A 44 -19.74 -6.49 -8.60
CA THR A 44 -20.23 -6.63 -9.97
C THR A 44 -21.72 -6.32 -10.04
N MET A 45 -22.15 -5.63 -11.10
CA MET A 45 -23.57 -5.39 -11.36
C MET A 45 -24.13 -6.58 -12.08
N ALA A 46 -25.03 -7.33 -11.46
CA ALA A 46 -25.77 -8.42 -12.08
C ALA A 46 -26.91 -7.89 -12.96
N SER A 47 -27.47 -6.73 -12.61
CA SER A 47 -28.47 -5.99 -13.39
C SER A 47 -28.47 -4.53 -12.96
N ALA A 48 -29.35 -3.70 -13.53
CA ALA A 48 -29.52 -2.30 -13.09
C ALA A 48 -29.99 -2.17 -11.63
N ASN A 49 -30.57 -3.23 -11.07
CA ASN A 49 -31.16 -3.23 -9.71
C ASN A 49 -30.51 -4.24 -8.75
N ALA A 50 -29.50 -4.96 -9.20
CA ALA A 50 -28.84 -5.98 -8.39
C ALA A 50 -27.32 -5.89 -8.57
N ALA A 51 -26.62 -5.81 -7.47
CA ALA A 51 -25.16 -5.91 -7.39
C ALA A 51 -24.80 -7.18 -6.60
N THR A 52 -23.65 -7.76 -6.88
CA THR A 52 -23.07 -8.86 -6.12
C THR A 52 -21.76 -8.39 -5.50
N LEU A 53 -21.70 -8.42 -4.16
CA LEU A 53 -20.49 -8.14 -3.39
C LEU A 53 -19.74 -9.46 -3.18
N GLY A 54 -18.51 -9.52 -3.63
CA GLY A 54 -17.64 -10.69 -3.52
C GLY A 54 -17.13 -10.94 -2.08
N THR A 55 -16.42 -12.04 -1.91
CA THR A 55 -15.80 -12.41 -0.63
C THR A 55 -14.72 -11.42 -0.21
N GLY A 56 -14.50 -11.29 1.10
CA GLY A 56 -13.47 -10.39 1.62
C GLY A 56 -13.49 -10.30 3.14
N VAL A 57 -12.42 -9.75 3.70
CA VAL A 57 -12.27 -9.47 5.12
C VAL A 57 -12.00 -7.98 5.33
N GLY A 58 -12.63 -7.38 6.33
CA GLY A 58 -12.42 -5.99 6.69
C GLY A 58 -12.59 -5.73 8.17
N MET A 59 -12.42 -4.46 8.55
CA MET A 59 -12.64 -3.98 9.91
C MET A 59 -13.39 -2.66 9.90
N VAL A 60 -14.29 -2.49 10.87
CA VAL A 60 -14.94 -1.22 11.21
C VAL A 60 -14.77 -1.01 12.70
N GLY A 61 -14.15 0.10 13.11
CA GLY A 61 -13.83 0.36 14.50
C GLY A 61 -12.94 -0.72 15.13
N GLY A 62 -12.03 -1.35 14.36
CA GLY A 62 -11.20 -2.47 14.80
C GLY A 62 -11.93 -3.81 14.89
N LYS A 63 -13.24 -3.85 14.72
CA LYS A 63 -14.04 -5.08 14.75
C LYS A 63 -14.03 -5.73 13.37
N ARG A 64 -13.59 -6.98 13.29
CA ARG A 64 -13.42 -7.72 12.03
C ARG A 64 -14.75 -8.26 11.54
N PHE A 65 -14.95 -8.21 10.23
CA PHE A 65 -16.04 -8.87 9.53
C PHE A 65 -15.53 -9.64 8.32
N TRP A 66 -16.25 -10.68 7.95
CA TRP A 66 -15.89 -11.57 6.86
C TRP A 66 -17.10 -11.92 6.01
N ASN A 67 -17.07 -11.53 4.74
CA ASN A 67 -18.02 -12.01 3.75
C ASN A 67 -17.51 -13.32 3.14
N GLN A 68 -18.01 -14.46 3.62
CA GLN A 68 -17.54 -15.80 3.25
C GLN A 68 -18.05 -16.26 1.89
N ALA A 69 -19.18 -15.72 1.44
CA ALA A 69 -19.80 -16.03 0.15
C ALA A 69 -20.29 -14.74 -0.54
N PRO A 70 -20.39 -14.74 -1.87
CA PRO A 70 -20.94 -13.60 -2.59
C PRO A 70 -22.34 -13.24 -2.08
N THR A 71 -22.55 -11.95 -1.80
CA THR A 71 -23.79 -11.41 -1.25
C THR A 71 -24.48 -10.55 -2.28
N SER A 72 -25.78 -10.82 -2.53
CA SER A 72 -26.61 -10.00 -3.40
C SER A 72 -27.09 -8.73 -2.69
N LEU A 73 -26.95 -7.59 -3.35
CA LEU A 73 -27.36 -6.27 -2.86
C LEU A 73 -28.40 -5.66 -3.80
N THR A 74 -29.48 -5.15 -3.25
CA THR A 74 -30.50 -4.44 -4.03
C THR A 74 -30.10 -3.00 -4.26
N VAL A 75 -30.07 -2.57 -5.51
CA VAL A 75 -29.87 -1.18 -5.93
C VAL A 75 -31.20 -0.65 -6.43
N GLN A 76 -31.68 0.46 -5.90
CA GLN A 76 -32.94 1.05 -6.32
C GLN A 76 -32.81 1.65 -7.73
N SER A 77 -33.86 1.50 -8.54
CA SER A 77 -33.92 2.10 -9.89
C SER A 77 -33.66 3.59 -9.86
N GLY A 78 -33.01 4.09 -10.90
CA GLY A 78 -32.82 5.52 -11.10
C GLY A 78 -34.10 6.21 -11.62
N THR A 79 -34.04 7.52 -11.75
CA THR A 79 -35.12 8.36 -12.27
C THR A 79 -34.64 9.02 -13.56
N GLN A 80 -35.44 8.93 -14.62
CA GLN A 80 -35.12 9.54 -15.90
C GLN A 80 -34.78 11.03 -15.75
N GLY A 81 -33.71 11.48 -16.39
CA GLY A 81 -33.23 12.87 -16.35
C GLY A 81 -32.51 13.26 -15.06
N GLN A 82 -32.34 12.36 -14.09
CA GLN A 82 -31.64 12.63 -12.83
C GLN A 82 -30.41 11.74 -12.69
N LYS A 83 -29.44 12.21 -11.90
CA LYS A 83 -28.22 11.48 -11.55
C LYS A 83 -28.10 11.34 -10.06
N ARG A 84 -27.52 10.25 -9.56
CA ARG A 84 -27.14 10.09 -8.17
C ARG A 84 -25.98 9.11 -8.04
N ASN A 85 -25.29 9.14 -6.90
CA ASN A 85 -24.34 8.13 -6.49
C ASN A 85 -24.93 7.35 -5.32
N ASP A 86 -25.01 6.02 -5.43
CA ASP A 86 -25.30 5.15 -4.31
C ASP A 86 -23.97 4.62 -3.73
N LEU A 87 -23.88 4.43 -2.41
CA LEU A 87 -22.70 3.88 -1.77
C LEU A 87 -23.00 2.49 -1.20
N VAL A 88 -22.09 1.56 -1.45
CA VAL A 88 -22.02 0.28 -0.73
C VAL A 88 -21.05 0.47 0.42
N VAL A 89 -21.52 0.24 1.63
CA VAL A 89 -20.74 0.37 2.87
C VAL A 89 -20.83 -0.92 3.70
N ALA A 90 -19.81 -1.21 4.49
CA ALA A 90 -19.93 -2.13 5.62
C ALA A 90 -20.29 -1.31 6.84
N ARG A 91 -21.49 -1.53 7.39
CA ARG A 91 -22.04 -0.78 8.52
C ARG A 91 -21.99 -1.59 9.81
N TYR A 92 -21.28 -1.05 10.80
CA TYR A 92 -21.35 -1.55 12.16
C TYR A 92 -22.60 -1.03 12.87
N SER A 93 -23.27 -1.91 13.60
CA SER A 93 -24.37 -1.57 14.49
C SER A 93 -24.29 -2.36 15.79
N LYS A 94 -24.86 -1.77 16.85
CA LYS A 94 -24.99 -2.40 18.16
C LYS A 94 -26.38 -2.14 18.69
N THR A 95 -27.09 -3.19 19.09
CA THR A 95 -28.42 -3.06 19.68
C THR A 95 -28.35 -2.62 21.13
N THR A 96 -29.52 -2.26 21.72
CA THR A 96 -29.64 -1.92 23.15
C THR A 96 -29.26 -3.10 24.05
N GLU A 97 -29.46 -4.33 23.59
CA GLU A 97 -29.07 -5.57 24.26
C GLU A 97 -27.59 -5.91 24.13
N GLY A 98 -26.84 -5.06 23.40
CA GLY A 98 -25.39 -5.26 23.22
C GLY A 98 -25.00 -6.20 22.08
N ILE A 99 -25.94 -6.63 21.22
CA ILE A 99 -25.66 -7.48 20.06
C ILE A 99 -25.03 -6.62 18.97
N GLU A 100 -23.89 -7.04 18.48
CA GLU A 100 -23.09 -6.34 17.46
C GLU A 100 -23.20 -7.03 16.11
N SER A 101 -23.30 -6.26 15.03
CA SER A 101 -23.26 -6.76 13.65
C SER A 101 -22.51 -5.81 12.72
N ILE A 102 -21.98 -6.35 11.64
CA ILE A 102 -21.46 -5.57 10.50
C ILE A 102 -22.06 -6.15 9.24
N GLU A 103 -22.80 -5.31 8.52
CA GLU A 103 -23.56 -5.75 7.36
C GLU A 103 -23.28 -4.87 6.14
N PRO A 104 -23.35 -5.41 4.92
CA PRO A 104 -23.29 -4.62 3.71
C PRO A 104 -24.61 -3.86 3.52
N VAL A 105 -24.51 -2.53 3.38
CA VAL A 105 -25.66 -1.63 3.19
C VAL A 105 -25.46 -0.82 1.92
N VAL A 106 -26.52 -0.66 1.13
CA VAL A 106 -26.56 0.27 0.01
C VAL A 106 -27.23 1.56 0.49
N ILE A 107 -26.44 2.63 0.60
CA ILE A 107 -26.94 3.97 0.93
C ILE A 107 -27.32 4.66 -0.37
N LYS A 108 -28.62 4.95 -0.53
CA LYS A 108 -29.13 5.67 -1.70
C LYS A 108 -28.73 7.14 -1.66
N GLY A 109 -28.15 7.63 -2.76
CA GLY A 109 -27.87 9.04 -2.94
C GLY A 109 -29.10 9.88 -3.28
N THR A 110 -28.98 11.19 -3.17
CA THR A 110 -30.02 12.13 -3.53
C THR A 110 -30.01 12.36 -5.04
N PRO A 111 -31.13 12.11 -5.74
CA PRO A 111 -31.23 12.40 -7.17
C PRO A 111 -31.10 13.89 -7.45
N THR A 112 -30.38 14.24 -8.50
CA THR A 112 -30.14 15.62 -8.96
C THR A 112 -30.07 15.71 -10.47
N THR A 113 -30.37 16.86 -11.05
CA THR A 113 -30.13 17.15 -12.47
C THR A 113 -28.72 17.68 -12.72
N GLY A 114 -28.01 18.11 -11.66
CA GLY A 114 -26.63 18.59 -11.71
C GLY A 114 -25.60 17.50 -11.49
N THR A 115 -24.51 17.82 -10.79
CA THR A 115 -23.47 16.86 -10.41
C THR A 115 -23.92 16.03 -9.21
N ALA A 116 -23.90 14.70 -9.35
CA ALA A 116 -24.27 13.78 -8.27
C ALA A 116 -23.18 13.80 -7.19
N ALA A 117 -23.58 14.03 -5.95
CA ALA A 117 -22.72 13.89 -4.77
C ALA A 117 -22.90 12.51 -4.13
N ASP A 118 -21.89 12.07 -3.40
CA ASP A 118 -22.00 10.88 -2.57
C ASP A 118 -22.93 11.17 -1.37
N PRO A 119 -23.75 10.19 -0.96
CA PRO A 119 -24.53 10.33 0.26
C PRO A 119 -23.64 10.41 1.50
N ALA A 120 -24.15 11.05 2.56
CA ALA A 120 -23.48 11.09 3.85
C ALA A 120 -23.37 9.68 4.45
N VAL A 121 -22.25 9.41 5.11
CA VAL A 121 -22.00 8.19 5.86
C VAL A 121 -21.76 8.53 7.33
N THR A 122 -21.94 7.57 8.21
CA THR A 122 -21.65 7.68 9.64
C THR A 122 -20.21 7.23 9.94
N THR A 123 -19.75 7.45 11.17
CA THR A 123 -18.46 6.92 11.66
C THR A 123 -18.43 5.39 11.74
N ASN A 124 -19.61 4.75 11.68
CA ASN A 124 -19.76 3.30 11.70
C ASN A 124 -19.78 2.67 10.29
N ASP A 125 -19.53 3.46 9.25
CA ASP A 125 -19.60 3.02 7.86
C ASP A 125 -18.22 2.99 7.21
N LEU A 126 -17.74 1.83 6.81
CA LEU A 126 -16.60 1.69 5.92
C LEU A 126 -17.07 1.73 4.47
N LYS A 127 -16.67 2.76 3.72
CA LYS A 127 -17.00 2.89 2.29
C LYS A 127 -16.30 1.81 1.47
N LEU A 128 -17.07 1.05 0.70
CA LEU A 128 -16.53 0.02 -0.19
C LEU A 128 -16.60 0.46 -1.66
N TRP A 129 -17.78 0.81 -2.13
CA TRP A 129 -18.00 1.12 -3.54
C TRP A 129 -18.94 2.28 -3.73
N ARG A 130 -18.72 3.05 -4.81
CA ARG A 130 -19.67 4.00 -5.36
C ARG A 130 -20.32 3.41 -6.59
N ILE A 131 -21.65 3.46 -6.68
CA ILE A 131 -22.43 3.04 -7.83
C ILE A 131 -23.05 4.31 -8.46
N PRO A 132 -22.48 4.83 -9.56
CA PRO A 132 -23.05 5.98 -10.25
C PRO A 132 -24.28 5.57 -11.05
N ILE A 133 -25.37 6.35 -10.96
CA ILE A 133 -26.63 6.12 -11.66
C ILE A 133 -27.00 7.36 -12.46
N ASN A 134 -27.24 7.19 -13.75
CA ASN A 134 -27.65 8.27 -14.66
C ASN A 134 -28.96 7.87 -15.36
N GLY A 135 -30.01 8.57 -15.05
CA GLY A 135 -31.34 8.16 -15.48
C GLY A 135 -31.68 6.80 -14.91
N ILE A 136 -32.01 5.86 -15.77
CA ILE A 136 -32.27 4.45 -15.41
C ILE A 136 -31.03 3.55 -15.59
N THR A 137 -29.91 4.12 -16.04
CA THR A 137 -28.69 3.36 -16.35
C THR A 137 -27.73 3.42 -15.17
N VAL A 138 -27.21 2.26 -14.78
CA VAL A 138 -26.13 2.12 -13.81
C VAL A 138 -24.79 2.17 -14.53
N GLY A 139 -23.89 3.05 -14.08
CA GLY A 139 -22.53 3.13 -14.58
C GLY A 139 -21.60 2.12 -13.92
N THR A 140 -20.33 2.15 -14.28
CA THR A 140 -19.32 1.27 -13.71
C THR A 140 -19.06 1.64 -12.23
N PRO A 141 -19.19 0.69 -11.29
CA PRO A 141 -18.86 0.93 -9.90
C PRO A 141 -17.42 1.35 -9.69
N ALA A 142 -17.20 2.32 -8.80
CA ALA A 142 -15.88 2.82 -8.44
C ALA A 142 -15.49 2.34 -7.04
N LYS A 143 -14.30 1.76 -6.90
CA LYS A 143 -13.74 1.29 -5.63
C LYS A 143 -13.32 2.48 -4.76
N LEU A 144 -13.68 2.48 -3.48
CA LEU A 144 -13.41 3.58 -2.54
C LEU A 144 -12.39 3.23 -1.43
N PHE A 145 -11.74 2.11 -1.54
CA PHE A 145 -10.74 1.65 -0.58
C PHE A 145 -9.51 1.07 -1.28
N SER A 146 -8.40 1.01 -0.56
CA SER A 146 -7.22 0.23 -0.93
C SER A 146 -7.02 -0.84 0.14
N PRO A 147 -6.94 -2.13 -0.22
CA PRO A 147 -6.70 -3.19 0.76
C PRO A 147 -5.36 -3.01 1.48
N VAL A 148 -5.34 -3.30 2.77
CA VAL A 148 -4.09 -3.36 3.54
C VAL A 148 -3.29 -4.58 3.10
N THR A 149 -2.05 -4.37 2.74
CA THR A 149 -1.15 -5.43 2.28
C THR A 149 -0.77 -6.34 3.46
N PRO A 150 -0.82 -7.67 3.30
CA PRO A 150 -0.40 -8.61 4.33
C PRO A 150 1.07 -8.39 4.73
N LEU A 151 1.39 -8.61 6.01
CA LEU A 151 2.76 -8.47 6.54
C LEU A 151 3.77 -9.35 5.78
N ALA A 152 3.35 -10.54 5.34
CA ALA A 152 4.21 -11.44 4.55
C ALA A 152 4.65 -10.82 3.21
N THR A 153 3.81 -9.98 2.59
CA THR A 153 4.14 -9.32 1.32
C THR A 153 4.78 -7.95 1.50
N LEU A 154 4.81 -7.43 2.72
CA LEU A 154 5.46 -6.16 3.03
C LEU A 154 6.97 -6.25 2.80
N GLY A 155 7.58 -7.40 3.10
CA GLY A 155 8.98 -7.70 2.81
C GLY A 155 9.30 -7.70 1.31
N ASP A 156 8.36 -8.13 0.49
CA ASP A 156 8.54 -8.17 -0.97
C ASP A 156 8.40 -6.77 -1.61
N SER A 157 7.69 -5.85 -0.95
CA SER A 157 7.54 -4.47 -1.42
C SER A 157 8.70 -3.56 -1.01
N VAL A 158 9.50 -3.98 -0.03
CA VAL A 158 10.77 -3.33 0.32
C VAL A 158 11.86 -4.04 -0.47
N SER A 159 12.33 -3.42 -1.53
CA SER A 159 13.46 -3.96 -2.30
C SER A 159 14.65 -4.18 -1.38
N PRO A 160 15.29 -5.34 -1.43
CA PRO A 160 16.41 -5.63 -0.54
C PRO A 160 17.54 -4.64 -0.76
N ILE A 161 18.04 -4.08 0.33
CA ILE A 161 19.29 -3.35 0.33
C ILE A 161 20.39 -4.37 0.08
N LYS A 162 21.04 -4.32 -1.08
CA LYS A 162 22.17 -5.18 -1.40
C LYS A 162 23.45 -4.38 -1.25
N VAL A 163 24.34 -4.86 -0.40
CA VAL A 163 25.73 -4.40 -0.38
C VAL A 163 26.48 -5.24 -1.42
N ARG A 164 26.95 -4.61 -2.47
CA ARG A 164 27.85 -5.28 -3.41
C ARG A 164 29.27 -5.31 -2.86
N GLY A 165 29.91 -6.44 -3.00
CA GLY A 165 31.31 -6.58 -2.68
C GLY A 165 32.11 -5.53 -3.45
N TRP A 166 33.07 -4.95 -2.78
CA TRP A 166 33.98 -3.98 -3.37
C TRP A 166 34.81 -4.64 -4.49
N LYS A 167 34.99 -3.92 -5.59
CA LYS A 167 35.98 -4.26 -6.60
C LYS A 167 37.22 -3.38 -6.40
N VAL A 168 38.36 -4.01 -6.38
CA VAL A 168 39.62 -3.28 -6.58
C VAL A 168 39.62 -2.87 -8.04
N LEU A 169 39.55 -1.58 -8.29
CA LEU A 169 39.68 -1.05 -9.63
C LEU A 169 41.16 -0.66 -9.82
N GLU A 170 41.87 -1.40 -10.66
CA GLU A 170 43.19 -0.98 -11.07
C GLU A 170 43.04 0.31 -11.88
N SER A 171 43.50 1.42 -11.33
CA SER A 171 43.62 2.63 -12.12
C SER A 171 44.77 2.42 -13.11
N ALA A 172 44.51 2.63 -14.39
CA ALA A 172 45.59 2.78 -15.35
C ALA A 172 46.54 3.85 -14.82
N LYS A 173 47.80 3.52 -14.68
CA LYS A 173 48.87 4.47 -14.27
C LYS A 173 48.77 5.70 -15.15
N THR A 174 48.34 6.79 -14.60
CA THR A 174 48.54 8.11 -15.20
C THR A 174 49.51 8.86 -14.29
N SER A 175 50.54 9.33 -14.87
CA SER A 175 51.45 10.31 -14.28
C SER A 175 50.69 11.63 -14.13
N GLY A 176 49.98 11.82 -13.02
CA GLY A 176 49.29 13.05 -12.66
C GLY A 176 49.26 13.23 -11.15
N LEU A 177 49.36 14.45 -10.71
CA LEU A 177 49.28 14.84 -9.29
C LEU A 177 47.86 14.66 -8.78
N PRO A 178 47.66 14.46 -7.44
CA PRO A 178 46.34 14.45 -6.84
C PRO A 178 45.52 15.67 -7.25
N GLY A 179 44.31 15.46 -7.72
CA GLY A 179 43.38 16.53 -8.13
C GLY A 179 43.41 16.92 -9.61
N GLU A 180 44.29 16.38 -10.44
CA GLU A 180 44.40 16.81 -11.84
C GLU A 180 43.55 16.04 -12.85
N ALA A 181 42.91 14.95 -12.51
CA ALA A 181 42.15 14.18 -13.50
C ALA A 181 40.91 13.52 -12.93
N ASN A 182 39.75 14.02 -13.28
CA ASN A 182 38.52 13.28 -13.24
C ASN A 182 38.62 12.01 -14.07
N ARG A 183 38.60 10.86 -13.43
CA ARG A 183 38.75 9.57 -14.14
C ARG A 183 37.42 8.83 -14.15
N ASN A 184 37.09 8.35 -15.33
CA ASN A 184 35.97 7.45 -15.50
C ASN A 184 36.42 6.02 -15.18
N ILE A 185 35.78 5.39 -14.20
CA ILE A 185 36.01 3.99 -13.87
C ILE A 185 34.71 3.25 -14.18
N TYR A 186 34.82 2.21 -15.01
CA TYR A 186 33.70 1.35 -15.35
C TYR A 186 33.68 0.14 -14.42
N MET A 187 32.58 -0.01 -13.71
CA MET A 187 32.26 -1.26 -13.04
C MET A 187 31.32 -2.03 -13.95
N GLY A 188 31.87 -2.96 -14.72
CA GLY A 188 31.08 -3.86 -15.56
C GLY A 188 30.06 -4.56 -14.74
N TYR A 189 28.77 -4.43 -15.13
CA TYR A 189 27.67 -4.92 -14.34
C TYR A 189 26.56 -5.44 -15.24
N GLU A 190 26.38 -6.75 -15.23
CA GLU A 190 25.28 -7.39 -15.93
C GLU A 190 23.98 -7.24 -15.12
N GLY A 191 22.92 -6.75 -15.73
CA GLY A 191 21.56 -6.79 -15.21
C GLY A 191 21.10 -5.60 -14.38
N THR A 192 21.78 -4.43 -14.43
CA THR A 192 21.26 -3.19 -13.84
C THR A 192 20.73 -2.23 -14.88
N ASP A 193 19.61 -1.63 -14.55
CA ASP A 193 19.00 -0.54 -15.29
C ASP A 193 18.97 0.74 -14.43
N SER A 194 18.42 1.82 -14.96
CA SER A 194 18.28 3.11 -14.28
C SER A 194 17.35 3.08 -13.04
N SER A 195 16.76 1.91 -12.71
CA SER A 195 15.93 1.75 -11.51
C SER A 195 16.72 1.51 -10.22
N TRP A 196 18.03 1.35 -10.34
CA TRP A 196 18.93 1.17 -9.21
C TRP A 196 19.61 2.48 -8.82
N THR A 197 19.73 2.70 -7.53
CA THR A 197 20.51 3.81 -6.97
C THR A 197 21.71 3.24 -6.22
N PHE A 198 22.86 3.86 -6.40
CA PHE A 198 24.13 3.45 -5.78
C PHE A 198 24.65 4.58 -4.90
N ILE A 199 25.08 4.21 -3.71
CA ILE A 199 25.67 5.14 -2.74
C ILE A 199 27.06 4.65 -2.41
N PRO A 200 28.12 5.45 -2.58
CA PRO A 200 29.46 5.09 -2.15
C PRO A 200 29.52 5.10 -0.62
N ILE A 201 29.76 3.93 0.00
CA ILE A 201 29.84 3.77 1.46
C ILE A 201 31.29 3.67 1.96
N ARG A 202 32.21 3.34 1.09
CA ARG A 202 33.64 3.34 1.36
C ARG A 202 34.41 3.76 0.12
N GLN A 203 35.33 4.68 0.31
CA GLN A 203 36.20 5.19 -0.72
C GLN A 203 37.64 5.17 -0.14
N ALA A 204 38.57 4.62 -0.90
CA ALA A 204 39.99 4.64 -0.53
C ALA A 204 40.78 5.19 -1.68
N TRP A 205 41.62 6.17 -1.42
CA TRP A 205 42.47 6.87 -2.35
C TRP A 205 41.77 7.69 -3.44
N CYS A 206 40.47 7.90 -3.29
CA CYS A 206 39.67 8.72 -4.20
C CYS A 206 38.43 9.28 -3.54
N THR A 207 37.83 10.30 -4.15
CA THR A 207 36.43 10.70 -3.94
C THR A 207 35.60 10.36 -5.16
N VAL A 208 34.38 9.90 -4.96
CA VAL A 208 33.41 9.67 -6.04
C VAL A 208 32.64 10.96 -6.26
N GLU A 209 32.78 11.56 -7.42
CA GLU A 209 32.13 12.81 -7.81
C GLU A 209 30.75 12.56 -8.43
N GLU A 210 30.66 11.53 -9.27
CA GLU A 210 29.43 11.18 -9.98
C GLU A 210 29.31 9.68 -10.21
N ILE A 211 28.07 9.20 -10.20
CA ILE A 211 27.72 7.81 -10.58
C ILE A 211 26.70 7.88 -11.69
N THR A 212 27.06 7.37 -12.86
CA THR A 212 26.20 7.32 -14.04
C THR A 212 26.10 5.91 -14.59
N PHE A 213 25.14 5.73 -15.52
CA PHE A 213 24.93 4.46 -16.22
C PHE A 213 25.10 4.69 -17.70
N ASP A 214 25.80 3.79 -18.34
CA ASP A 214 25.85 3.73 -19.80
C ASP A 214 25.76 2.27 -20.29
N SER A 215 25.96 2.04 -21.58
CA SER A 215 25.91 0.71 -22.20
C SER A 215 27.01 -0.26 -21.67
N GLY A 216 27.99 0.25 -20.96
CA GLY A 216 29.06 -0.55 -20.33
C GLY A 216 28.79 -0.90 -18.87
N GLY A 217 27.69 -0.41 -18.29
CA GLY A 217 27.30 -0.64 -16.91
C GLY A 217 27.35 0.60 -16.01
N ILE A 218 27.84 0.44 -14.78
CA ILE A 218 27.99 1.55 -13.84
C ILE A 218 29.30 2.28 -14.15
N LYS A 219 29.22 3.57 -14.36
CA LYS A 219 30.34 4.46 -14.56
C LYS A 219 30.51 5.36 -13.33
N LEU A 220 31.67 5.31 -12.72
CA LEU A 220 32.06 6.19 -11.62
C LEU A 220 33.01 7.26 -12.14
N LEU A 221 32.68 8.52 -11.90
CA LEU A 221 33.61 9.61 -12.01
C LEU A 221 34.31 9.76 -10.66
N VAL A 222 35.58 9.49 -10.59
CA VAL A 222 36.37 9.56 -9.35
C VAL A 222 37.47 10.58 -9.45
N ASN A 223 37.72 11.26 -8.33
CA ASN A 223 38.87 12.15 -8.19
C ASN A 223 39.87 11.47 -7.25
N PRO A 224 41.05 11.06 -7.75
CA PRO A 224 42.09 10.48 -6.92
C PRO A 224 42.59 11.49 -5.88
N THR A 225 42.64 11.09 -4.63
CA THR A 225 43.17 11.90 -3.54
C THR A 225 44.68 11.66 -3.30
N TYR A 226 45.18 10.59 -3.87
CA TYR A 226 46.57 10.20 -3.79
C TYR A 226 47.00 9.42 -5.05
N GLU A 227 48.26 9.49 -5.42
CA GLU A 227 48.81 8.67 -6.52
C GLU A 227 48.78 7.19 -6.11
N SER A 228 47.80 6.48 -6.56
CA SER A 228 47.62 5.06 -6.25
C SER A 228 47.20 4.27 -7.49
N SER A 229 47.75 3.06 -7.62
CA SER A 229 47.33 2.10 -8.63
C SER A 229 46.04 1.36 -8.25
N ASN A 230 45.57 1.49 -6.99
CA ASN A 230 44.43 0.76 -6.47
C ASN A 230 43.42 1.71 -5.86
N ILE A 231 42.31 1.92 -6.53
CA ILE A 231 41.16 2.68 -6.02
C ILE A 231 40.14 1.66 -5.54
N GLN A 232 39.66 1.84 -4.31
CA GLN A 232 38.59 1.01 -3.73
C GLN A 232 37.35 1.83 -3.52
N VAL A 233 36.23 1.38 -4.10
CA VAL A 233 34.89 1.94 -3.89
C VAL A 233 33.95 0.81 -3.55
N THR A 234 33.27 0.92 -2.40
CA THR A 234 32.17 0.02 -2.04
C THR A 234 30.87 0.77 -2.25
N LEU A 235 29.97 0.23 -3.04
CA LEU A 235 28.66 0.80 -3.33
C LEU A 235 27.58 0.07 -2.56
N LEU A 236 26.68 0.83 -1.94
CA LEU A 236 25.41 0.34 -1.48
C LEU A 236 24.40 0.43 -2.63
N GLU A 237 23.81 -0.70 -2.97
CA GLU A 237 22.85 -0.82 -4.04
C GLU A 237 21.43 -0.79 -3.46
N LEU A 238 20.64 0.17 -3.91
CA LEU A 238 19.25 0.33 -3.52
C LEU A 238 18.36 0.17 -4.74
N LYS A 239 17.47 -0.81 -4.73
CA LYS A 239 16.40 -0.92 -5.69
C LYS A 239 15.12 -0.38 -5.04
N LEU A 240 14.68 0.79 -5.48
CA LEU A 240 13.39 1.31 -5.08
C LEU A 240 12.32 0.53 -5.85
N GLY A 241 11.62 -0.35 -5.16
CA GLY A 241 10.46 -1.04 -5.73
C GLY A 241 9.36 -0.03 -6.08
N ARG A 242 8.79 -0.16 -7.27
CA ARG A 242 7.53 0.48 -7.63
C ARG A 242 6.36 -0.26 -7.04
#